data_77bef759c0a96ba644bcc47576b7c4c4
#
_entry.id   77bef759c0a96ba644bcc47576b7c4c4
#
_cell.length_a   1.000
_cell.length_b   1.000
_cell.length_c   1.000
_cell.angle_alpha   90.00
_cell.angle_beta   90.00
_cell.angle_gamma   90.00
#
_symmetry.space_group_name_H-M   'P 1'
#
loop_
_entity.id
_entity.type
_entity.pdbx_description
1 polymer ?
#
loop_
_entity_poly.entity_id
_entity_poly.type
_entity_poly.pdbx_seq_one_letter_code
_entity_poly.pdbx_strand_id
1 'polypeptide(L)'
;TFLHHIRMGMTEEVEADIKNIYEPFRHKKYISLESAKMVTTELAITAFKGEASSGDESVSYLYYLNHIQQLNTLDEMEDDILRFAVSIAEKRKKGGNHKKKIAEQALEYLKRNYNKEDLSLNDIAAFLNISVPYLAVLFKQETKQNFSAHLLEVRMEKAKELLRTTGYTVNEIAEQVGYNSSQYFA
;
A
#
# COMPACT_ATOMS: atom_id res chain seq x y z
N THR A 1 5.26 1.73 17.05
CA THR A 1 6.61 2.33 17.00
C THR A 1 6.76 3.23 15.77
N PHE A 2 7.55 4.29 15.85
CA PHE A 2 7.72 5.35 14.85
C PHE A 2 7.89 4.85 13.39
N LEU A 3 8.82 3.90 13.15
CA LEU A 3 9.03 3.32 11.81
C LEU A 3 7.77 2.63 11.25
N HIS A 4 7.02 1.95 12.12
CA HIS A 4 5.77 1.28 11.72
C HIS A 4 4.72 2.33 11.30
N HIS A 5 4.53 3.38 12.10
CA HIS A 5 3.56 4.44 11.81
C HIS A 5 3.89 5.15 10.49
N ILE A 6 5.17 5.45 10.22
CA ILE A 6 5.62 5.99 8.92
C ILE A 6 5.27 5.04 7.77
N ARG A 7 5.62 3.75 7.87
CA ARG A 7 5.34 2.75 6.82
C ARG A 7 3.86 2.57 6.53
N MET A 8 3.02 2.71 7.54
CA MET A 8 1.57 2.60 7.44
C MET A 8 0.88 3.92 7.03
N GLY A 9 1.64 5.02 6.94
CA GLY A 9 1.09 6.34 6.61
C GLY A 9 0.18 6.92 7.70
N MET A 10 0.46 6.58 8.97
CA MET A 10 -0.31 6.97 10.15
C MET A 10 0.22 8.31 10.66
N THR A 11 -0.23 9.40 10.06
CA THR A 11 0.33 10.75 10.28
C THR A 11 0.15 11.25 11.71
N GLU A 12 -1.01 11.02 12.32
CA GLU A 12 -1.32 11.47 13.69
C GLU A 12 -0.44 10.75 14.72
N GLU A 13 -0.21 9.45 14.52
CA GLU A 13 0.67 8.64 15.36
C GLU A 13 2.15 9.02 15.19
N VAL A 14 2.57 9.40 13.97
CA VAL A 14 3.92 9.93 13.72
C VAL A 14 4.13 11.24 14.47
N GLU A 15 3.14 12.15 14.44
CA GLU A 15 3.20 13.39 15.21
C GLU A 15 3.28 13.13 16.72
N ALA A 16 2.44 12.22 17.22
CA ALA A 16 2.43 11.85 18.64
C ALA A 16 3.77 11.22 19.07
N ASP A 17 4.35 10.33 18.25
CA ASP A 17 5.64 9.71 18.52
C ASP A 17 6.75 10.78 18.65
N ILE A 18 6.80 11.75 17.72
CA ILE A 18 7.81 12.82 17.75
C ILE A 18 7.65 13.69 19.00
N LYS A 19 6.44 14.16 19.30
CA LYS A 19 6.17 14.95 20.51
C LYS A 19 6.60 14.22 21.78
N ASN A 20 6.27 12.93 21.88
CA ASN A 20 6.67 12.11 23.04
C ASN A 20 8.20 11.94 23.15
N ILE A 21 8.91 11.87 22.03
CA ILE A 21 10.37 11.76 22.00
C ILE A 21 11.02 13.08 22.43
N TYR A 22 10.44 14.24 22.07
CA TYR A 22 10.97 15.55 22.41
C TYR A 22 10.58 16.04 23.80
N GLU A 23 9.50 15.54 24.40
CA GLU A 23 9.01 15.93 25.72
C GLU A 23 10.09 15.90 26.83
N PRO A 24 10.94 14.84 26.95
CA PRO A 24 12.01 14.80 27.94
C PRO A 24 13.05 15.92 27.75
N PHE A 25 13.25 16.44 26.53
CA PHE A 25 14.20 17.51 26.26
C PHE A 25 13.72 18.86 26.79
N ARG A 26 12.40 19.07 26.87
CA ARG A 26 11.80 20.32 27.39
C ARG A 26 11.91 20.45 28.91
N HIS A 27 11.94 19.30 29.61
CA HIS A 27 11.87 19.28 31.09
C HIS A 27 13.19 19.00 31.78
N LYS A 28 14.22 18.49 31.08
CA LYS A 28 15.53 18.18 31.68
C LYS A 28 16.54 19.30 31.46
N LYS A 29 16.96 19.91 32.57
CA LYS A 29 17.90 21.04 32.64
C LYS A 29 19.30 20.78 32.05
N TYR A 30 19.63 19.54 31.66
CA TYR A 30 20.98 19.09 31.27
C TYR A 30 21.03 18.32 29.94
N ILE A 31 20.04 18.43 29.09
CA ILE A 31 20.13 17.81 27.76
C ILE A 31 20.79 18.83 26.82
N SER A 32 21.92 18.42 26.24
CA SER A 32 22.65 19.30 25.31
C SER A 32 21.93 19.38 23.94
N LEU A 33 22.14 20.51 23.25
CA LEU A 33 21.69 20.68 21.87
C LEU A 33 22.21 19.58 20.95
N GLU A 34 23.42 19.08 21.20
CA GLU A 34 24.03 17.99 20.45
C GLU A 34 23.26 16.67 20.64
N SER A 35 22.77 16.38 21.87
CA SER A 35 21.91 15.22 22.11
C SER A 35 20.58 15.33 21.35
N ALA A 36 19.99 16.51 21.25
CA ALA A 36 18.81 16.75 20.47
C ALA A 36 19.08 16.54 18.96
N LYS A 37 20.18 17.08 18.43
CA LYS A 37 20.61 16.84 17.04
C LYS A 37 20.81 15.35 16.73
N MET A 38 21.39 14.61 17.65
CA MET A 38 21.62 13.18 17.50
C MET A 38 20.28 12.40 17.40
N VAL A 39 19.32 12.71 18.27
CA VAL A 39 17.97 12.11 18.22
C VAL A 39 17.23 12.51 16.93
N THR A 40 17.28 13.77 16.54
CA THR A 40 16.69 14.25 15.28
C THR A 40 17.27 13.51 14.07
N THR A 41 18.59 13.32 14.08
CA THR A 41 19.31 12.56 13.03
C THR A 41 18.84 11.11 12.99
N GLU A 42 18.69 10.44 14.13
CA GLU A 42 18.22 9.06 14.20
C GLU A 42 16.77 8.91 13.71
N LEU A 43 15.91 9.87 14.08
CA LEU A 43 14.53 9.93 13.58
C LEU A 43 14.50 10.12 12.05
N ALA A 44 15.34 10.99 11.52
CA ALA A 44 15.47 11.23 10.08
C ALA A 44 15.93 9.96 9.34
N ILE A 45 16.96 9.28 9.82
CA ILE A 45 17.44 8.01 9.28
C ILE A 45 16.31 6.96 9.29
N THR A 46 15.56 6.90 10.38
CA THR A 46 14.45 5.95 10.53
C THR A 46 13.32 6.26 9.57
N ALA A 47 13.00 7.55 9.38
CA ALA A 47 11.99 7.98 8.42
C ALA A 47 12.40 7.66 6.98
N PHE A 48 13.65 7.91 6.58
CA PHE A 48 14.17 7.52 5.26
C PHE A 48 14.13 6.00 5.03
N LYS A 49 14.44 5.17 6.02
CA LYS A 49 14.26 3.71 5.92
C LYS A 49 12.79 3.32 5.67
N GLY A 50 11.86 4.16 6.06
CA GLY A 50 10.45 4.03 5.70
C GLY A 50 10.17 4.31 4.22
N GLU A 51 10.95 5.15 3.56
CA GLU A 51 10.74 5.63 2.18
C GLU A 51 11.31 4.70 1.09
N ALA A 52 12.29 3.84 1.39
CA ALA A 52 13.11 3.10 0.44
C ALA A 52 12.31 2.41 -0.69
N SER A 53 12.36 2.99 -1.91
CA SER A 53 11.94 2.37 -3.18
C SER A 53 12.51 3.00 -4.45
N SER A 54 13.31 4.06 -4.45
CA SER A 54 13.84 4.65 -5.69
C SER A 54 15.24 5.26 -5.51
N GLY A 55 16.15 4.92 -6.43
CA GLY A 55 17.59 5.15 -6.35
C GLY A 55 18.08 6.61 -6.44
N ASP A 56 17.20 7.61 -6.44
CA ASP A 56 17.54 9.04 -6.56
C ASP A 56 17.53 9.80 -5.21
N GLU A 57 17.26 9.08 -4.12
CA GLU A 57 17.00 9.69 -2.79
C GLU A 57 18.26 9.91 -1.95
N SER A 58 19.40 9.33 -2.36
CA SER A 58 20.65 9.43 -1.59
C SER A 58 21.16 10.87 -1.43
N VAL A 59 20.96 11.71 -2.46
CA VAL A 59 21.37 13.12 -2.44
C VAL A 59 20.47 13.93 -1.49
N SER A 60 19.17 13.71 -1.53
CA SER A 60 18.20 14.35 -0.64
C SER A 60 18.44 13.99 0.83
N TYR A 61 18.84 12.76 1.10
CA TYR A 61 19.16 12.27 2.43
C TYR A 61 20.38 13.00 3.04
N LEU A 62 21.50 13.05 2.31
CA LEU A 62 22.71 13.74 2.78
C LEU A 62 22.48 15.23 2.97
N TYR A 63 21.72 15.86 2.08
CA TYR A 63 21.34 17.25 2.22
C TYR A 63 20.55 17.51 3.51
N TYR A 64 19.56 16.65 3.80
CA TYR A 64 18.75 16.77 5.01
C TYR A 64 19.57 16.57 6.30
N LEU A 65 20.48 15.59 6.32
CA LEU A 65 21.37 15.39 7.47
C LEU A 65 22.26 16.61 7.73
N ASN A 66 22.78 17.25 6.67
CA ASN A 66 23.55 18.49 6.79
C ASN A 66 22.68 19.65 7.30
N HIS A 67 21.41 19.71 6.87
CA HIS A 67 20.48 20.73 7.34
C HIS A 67 20.22 20.63 8.86
N ILE A 68 20.05 19.43 9.41
CA ILE A 68 19.88 19.22 10.87
C ILE A 68 21.05 19.83 11.67
N GLN A 69 22.28 19.80 11.15
CA GLN A 69 23.44 20.35 11.84
C GLN A 69 23.40 21.88 11.97
N GLN A 70 22.61 22.56 11.12
CA GLN A 70 22.44 24.01 11.12
C GLN A 70 21.33 24.50 12.06
N LEU A 71 20.48 23.60 12.56
CA LEU A 71 19.42 23.94 13.51
C LEU A 71 20.02 24.24 14.88
N ASN A 72 19.52 25.30 15.54
CA ASN A 72 20.12 25.83 16.74
C ASN A 72 19.20 25.78 17.98
N THR A 73 17.93 25.44 17.78
CA THR A 73 16.96 25.34 18.88
C THR A 73 16.22 24.00 18.85
N LEU A 74 15.72 23.60 20.02
CA LEU A 74 14.93 22.38 20.15
C LEU A 74 13.63 22.44 19.32
N ASP A 75 12.99 23.62 19.33
CA ASP A 75 11.74 23.82 18.60
C ASP A 75 11.95 23.74 17.08
N GLU A 76 13.04 24.33 16.55
CA GLU A 76 13.40 24.18 15.14
C GLU A 76 13.60 22.72 14.75
N MET A 77 14.27 21.92 15.59
CA MET A 77 14.53 20.50 15.32
C MET A 77 13.23 19.69 15.36
N GLU A 78 12.38 19.91 16.37
CA GLU A 78 11.08 19.23 16.47
C GLU A 78 10.18 19.56 15.29
N ASP A 79 10.01 20.82 14.97
CA ASP A 79 9.17 21.28 13.85
C ASP A 79 9.68 20.75 12.50
N ASP A 80 11.00 20.74 12.30
CA ASP A 80 11.60 20.29 11.04
C ASP A 80 11.43 18.78 10.85
N ILE A 81 11.78 17.97 11.86
CA ILE A 81 11.62 16.51 11.79
C ILE A 81 10.14 16.11 11.69
N LEU A 82 9.24 16.88 12.34
CA LEU A 82 7.80 16.67 12.26
C LEU A 82 7.31 16.81 10.81
N ARG A 83 7.60 17.98 10.18
CA ARG A 83 7.24 18.21 8.78
C ARG A 83 7.81 17.15 7.86
N PHE A 84 9.07 16.79 8.06
CA PHE A 84 9.74 15.78 7.25
C PHE A 84 9.10 14.40 7.39
N ALA A 85 8.94 13.89 8.60
CA ALA A 85 8.39 12.56 8.84
C ALA A 85 6.91 12.45 8.42
N VAL A 86 6.10 13.49 8.67
CA VAL A 86 4.70 13.55 8.22
C VAL A 86 4.64 13.54 6.69
N SER A 87 5.51 14.27 6.00
CA SER A 87 5.53 14.28 4.53
C SER A 87 5.77 12.88 3.93
N ILE A 88 6.67 12.09 4.56
CA ILE A 88 6.93 10.70 4.17
C ILE A 88 5.72 9.82 4.45
N ALA A 89 5.11 9.94 5.63
CA ALA A 89 3.90 9.18 5.99
C ALA A 89 2.74 9.49 5.03
N GLU A 90 2.53 10.76 4.65
CA GLU A 90 1.52 11.15 3.67
C GLU A 90 1.76 10.54 2.29
N LYS A 91 3.00 10.55 1.80
CA LYS A 91 3.37 9.90 0.54
C LYS A 91 3.01 8.40 0.59
N ARG A 92 3.27 7.74 1.72
CA ARG A 92 2.91 6.32 1.94
C ARG A 92 1.40 6.11 1.97
N LYS A 93 0.66 6.95 2.69
CA LYS A 93 -0.80 6.92 2.74
C LYS A 93 -1.42 7.06 1.34
N LYS A 94 -0.95 8.04 0.56
CA LYS A 94 -1.38 8.26 -0.83
C LYS A 94 -1.02 7.06 -1.72
N GLY A 95 0.17 6.53 -1.60
CA GLY A 95 0.62 5.35 -2.36
C GLY A 95 -0.16 4.09 -1.97
N GLY A 96 -0.44 3.87 -0.69
CA GLY A 96 -1.27 2.77 -0.20
C GLY A 96 -2.71 2.84 -0.72
N ASN A 97 -3.32 4.02 -0.66
CA ASN A 97 -4.66 4.26 -1.19
C ASN A 97 -4.74 4.05 -2.70
N HIS A 98 -3.72 4.47 -3.45
CA HIS A 98 -3.66 4.25 -4.89
C HIS A 98 -3.58 2.76 -5.25
N LYS A 99 -2.73 2.00 -4.56
CA LYS A 99 -2.60 0.54 -4.74
C LYS A 99 -3.91 -0.17 -4.42
N LYS A 100 -4.54 0.17 -3.31
CA LYS A 100 -5.84 -0.37 -2.90
C LYS A 100 -6.92 -0.07 -3.94
N LYS A 101 -6.99 1.15 -4.43
CA LYS A 101 -7.93 1.55 -5.47
C LYS A 101 -7.75 0.75 -6.77
N ILE A 102 -6.50 0.53 -7.19
CA ILE A 102 -6.20 -0.32 -8.36
C ILE A 102 -6.71 -1.75 -8.16
N ALA A 103 -6.44 -2.34 -6.99
CA ALA A 103 -6.89 -3.70 -6.69
C ALA A 103 -8.43 -3.80 -6.63
N GLU A 104 -9.10 -2.82 -6.03
CA GLU A 104 -10.57 -2.71 -6.02
C GLU A 104 -11.15 -2.63 -7.43
N GLN A 105 -10.57 -1.79 -8.30
CA GLN A 105 -10.99 -1.67 -9.71
C GLN A 105 -10.75 -2.98 -10.48
N ALA A 106 -9.64 -3.69 -10.22
CA ALA A 106 -9.37 -4.99 -10.82
C ALA A 106 -10.40 -6.04 -10.42
N LEU A 107 -10.77 -6.09 -9.14
CA LEU A 107 -11.80 -6.99 -8.63
C LEU A 107 -13.18 -6.67 -9.19
N GLU A 108 -13.51 -5.39 -9.31
CA GLU A 108 -14.77 -4.98 -9.91
C GLU A 108 -14.85 -5.36 -11.40
N TYR A 109 -13.75 -5.15 -12.15
CA TYR A 109 -13.69 -5.58 -13.55
C TYR A 109 -13.86 -7.10 -13.68
N LEU A 110 -13.18 -7.88 -12.85
CA LEU A 110 -13.32 -9.33 -12.83
C LEU A 110 -14.77 -9.74 -12.54
N LYS A 111 -15.40 -9.16 -11.52
CA LYS A 111 -16.80 -9.44 -11.15
C LYS A 111 -17.82 -9.09 -12.25
N ARG A 112 -17.53 -8.09 -13.08
CA ARG A 112 -18.39 -7.70 -14.20
C ARG A 112 -18.18 -8.53 -15.46
N ASN A 113 -17.02 -9.19 -15.59
CA ASN A 113 -16.61 -9.87 -16.81
C ASN A 113 -16.25 -11.35 -16.61
N TYR A 114 -16.53 -11.95 -15.43
CA TYR A 114 -16.15 -13.32 -15.12
C TYR A 114 -16.67 -14.37 -16.12
N ASN A 115 -17.78 -14.05 -16.79
CA ASN A 115 -18.41 -14.90 -17.79
C ASN A 115 -17.74 -14.86 -19.19
N LYS A 116 -16.77 -13.99 -19.40
CA LYS A 116 -15.95 -14.02 -20.63
C LYS A 116 -14.97 -15.19 -20.52
N GLU A 117 -15.01 -16.08 -21.50
CA GLU A 117 -14.21 -17.30 -21.52
C GLU A 117 -12.72 -17.04 -21.35
N ASP A 118 -12.17 -16.14 -22.15
CA ASP A 118 -10.77 -15.79 -22.27
C ASP A 118 -10.33 -14.67 -21.31
N LEU A 119 -11.15 -14.33 -20.31
CA LEU A 119 -10.80 -13.28 -19.34
C LEU A 119 -9.46 -13.55 -18.68
N SER A 120 -8.54 -12.62 -18.87
CA SER A 120 -7.17 -12.72 -18.40
C SER A 120 -6.76 -11.51 -17.55
N LEU A 121 -5.64 -11.66 -16.84
CA LEU A 121 -5.02 -10.55 -16.12
C LEU A 121 -4.53 -9.45 -17.09
N ASN A 122 -4.21 -9.82 -18.35
CA ASN A 122 -3.82 -8.87 -19.39
C ASN A 122 -4.95 -7.88 -19.71
N ASP A 123 -6.20 -8.35 -19.78
CA ASP A 123 -7.34 -7.50 -20.07
C ASP A 123 -7.57 -6.46 -18.99
N ILE A 124 -7.42 -6.89 -17.73
CA ILE A 124 -7.55 -5.98 -16.59
C ILE A 124 -6.38 -4.99 -16.55
N ALA A 125 -5.17 -5.44 -16.82
CA ALA A 125 -3.99 -4.58 -16.84
C ALA A 125 -4.09 -3.51 -17.95
N ALA A 126 -4.57 -3.91 -19.14
CA ALA A 126 -4.85 -2.99 -20.25
C ALA A 126 -5.95 -1.99 -19.89
N PHE A 127 -7.04 -2.44 -19.29
CA PHE A 127 -8.12 -1.57 -18.83
C PHE A 127 -7.66 -0.52 -17.81
N LEU A 128 -6.79 -0.92 -16.86
CA LEU A 128 -6.25 -0.05 -15.82
C LEU A 128 -5.02 0.75 -16.26
N ASN A 129 -4.54 0.52 -17.50
CA ASN A 129 -3.33 1.14 -18.06
C ASN A 129 -2.08 0.97 -17.18
N ILE A 130 -1.87 -0.26 -16.70
CA ILE A 130 -0.72 -0.66 -15.88
C ILE A 130 -0.07 -1.94 -16.42
N SER A 131 1.15 -2.25 -15.96
CA SER A 131 1.82 -3.47 -16.36
C SER A 131 1.21 -4.72 -15.68
N VAL A 132 1.17 -5.83 -16.42
CA VAL A 132 0.66 -7.12 -15.92
C VAL A 132 1.41 -7.61 -14.68
N PRO A 133 2.76 -7.57 -14.62
CA PRO A 133 3.49 -7.97 -13.42
C PRO A 133 3.12 -7.14 -12.19
N TYR A 134 2.93 -5.83 -12.35
CA TYR A 134 2.52 -4.95 -11.25
C TYR A 134 1.12 -5.31 -10.75
N LEU A 135 0.17 -5.48 -11.66
CA LEU A 135 -1.19 -5.91 -11.30
C LEU A 135 -1.19 -7.26 -10.60
N ALA A 136 -0.41 -8.25 -11.08
CA ALA A 136 -0.33 -9.58 -10.48
C ALA A 136 0.09 -9.53 -9.00
N VAL A 137 1.08 -8.69 -8.68
CA VAL A 137 1.55 -8.49 -7.30
C VAL A 137 0.45 -7.85 -6.44
N LEU A 138 -0.18 -6.76 -6.92
CA LEU A 138 -1.23 -6.06 -6.18
C LEU A 138 -2.45 -6.96 -5.96
N PHE A 139 -2.88 -7.67 -7.00
CA PHE A 139 -4.02 -8.58 -6.93
C PHE A 139 -3.80 -9.68 -5.89
N LYS A 140 -2.61 -10.31 -5.90
CA LYS A 140 -2.25 -11.34 -4.92
C LYS A 140 -2.12 -10.77 -3.50
N GLN A 141 -1.62 -9.54 -3.33
CA GLN A 141 -1.54 -8.89 -2.03
C GLN A 141 -2.92 -8.63 -1.42
N GLU A 142 -3.88 -8.22 -2.24
CA GLU A 142 -5.23 -7.89 -1.77
C GLU A 142 -6.09 -9.15 -1.55
N THR A 143 -6.11 -10.06 -2.53
CA THR A 143 -7.00 -11.24 -2.50
C THR A 143 -6.40 -12.44 -1.78
N LYS A 144 -5.09 -12.42 -1.47
CA LYS A 144 -4.29 -13.56 -0.98
C LYS A 144 -4.22 -14.76 -1.94
N GLN A 145 -4.74 -14.59 -3.15
CA GLN A 145 -4.79 -15.61 -4.20
C GLN A 145 -4.23 -15.07 -5.52
N ASN A 146 -3.85 -15.93 -6.44
CA ASN A 146 -3.58 -15.51 -7.81
C ASN A 146 -4.91 -15.28 -8.58
N PHE A 147 -4.80 -14.58 -9.72
CA PHE A 147 -5.94 -14.21 -10.55
C PHE A 147 -6.79 -15.44 -10.96
N SER A 148 -6.15 -16.51 -11.45
CA SER A 148 -6.84 -17.69 -11.95
C SER A 148 -7.62 -18.41 -10.85
N ALA A 149 -7.06 -18.53 -9.64
CA ALA A 149 -7.75 -19.12 -8.50
C ALA A 149 -8.96 -18.28 -8.08
N HIS A 150 -8.81 -16.95 -8.05
CA HIS A 150 -9.91 -16.05 -7.69
C HIS A 150 -11.01 -16.02 -8.74
N LEU A 151 -10.66 -16.04 -10.04
CA LEU A 151 -11.65 -16.15 -11.13
C LEU A 151 -12.43 -17.45 -11.05
N LEU A 152 -11.73 -18.56 -10.78
CA LEU A 152 -12.37 -19.86 -10.57
C LEU A 152 -13.38 -19.80 -9.42
N GLU A 153 -13.00 -19.24 -8.28
CA GLU A 153 -13.86 -19.09 -7.12
C GLU A 153 -15.13 -18.28 -7.47
N VAL A 154 -14.98 -17.13 -8.13
CA VAL A 154 -16.12 -16.29 -8.55
C VAL A 154 -17.05 -17.05 -9.50
N ARG A 155 -16.50 -17.75 -10.48
CA ARG A 155 -17.27 -18.57 -11.42
C ARG A 155 -18.03 -19.69 -10.70
N MET A 156 -17.38 -20.38 -9.75
CA MET A 156 -18.00 -21.45 -8.97
C MET A 156 -19.12 -20.96 -8.06
N GLU A 157 -18.94 -19.82 -7.41
CA GLU A 157 -20.02 -19.23 -6.60
C GLU A 157 -21.22 -18.82 -7.46
N LYS A 158 -21.00 -18.27 -8.62
CA LYS A 158 -22.06 -17.94 -9.58
C LYS A 158 -22.77 -19.19 -10.14
N ALA A 159 -22.02 -20.25 -10.42
CA ALA A 159 -22.59 -21.50 -10.84
C ALA A 159 -23.48 -22.13 -9.76
N LYS A 160 -23.04 -22.13 -8.51
CA LYS A 160 -23.86 -22.60 -7.37
C LYS A 160 -25.15 -21.77 -7.20
N GLU A 161 -25.06 -20.45 -7.41
CA GLU A 161 -26.22 -19.56 -7.38
C GLU A 161 -27.21 -19.94 -8.47
N LEU A 162 -26.75 -20.09 -9.72
CA LEU A 162 -27.59 -20.48 -10.86
C LEU A 162 -28.27 -21.87 -10.68
N LEU A 163 -27.53 -22.86 -10.14
CA LEU A 163 -28.06 -24.16 -9.81
C LEU A 163 -29.23 -24.12 -8.80
N ARG A 164 -29.19 -23.15 -7.87
CA ARG A 164 -30.24 -23.01 -6.84
C ARG A 164 -31.44 -22.18 -7.30
N THR A 165 -31.22 -21.23 -8.22
CA THR A 165 -32.20 -20.20 -8.55
C THR A 165 -32.84 -20.38 -9.92
N THR A 166 -32.30 -21.26 -10.77
CA THR A 166 -32.78 -21.47 -12.14
C THR A 166 -33.01 -22.95 -12.43
N GLY A 167 -33.70 -23.22 -13.52
CA GLY A 167 -33.86 -24.56 -14.07
C GLY A 167 -32.84 -24.91 -15.16
N TYR A 168 -31.72 -24.20 -15.23
CA TYR A 168 -30.71 -24.42 -16.27
C TYR A 168 -30.02 -25.77 -16.12
N THR A 169 -29.68 -26.36 -17.24
CA THR A 169 -28.84 -27.55 -17.30
C THR A 169 -27.40 -27.22 -16.93
N VAL A 170 -26.60 -28.23 -16.57
CA VAL A 170 -25.19 -28.06 -16.24
C VAL A 170 -24.41 -27.42 -17.40
N ASN A 171 -24.76 -27.74 -18.65
CA ASN A 171 -24.12 -27.15 -19.85
C ASN A 171 -24.45 -25.66 -19.96
N GLU A 172 -25.72 -25.28 -19.79
CA GLU A 172 -26.12 -23.88 -19.82
C GLU A 172 -25.45 -23.05 -18.70
N ILE A 173 -25.34 -23.63 -17.49
CA ILE A 173 -24.66 -22.99 -16.39
C ILE A 173 -23.14 -22.80 -16.68
N ALA A 174 -22.50 -23.83 -17.25
CA ALA A 174 -21.07 -23.72 -17.65
C ALA A 174 -20.85 -22.57 -18.62
N GLU A 175 -21.68 -22.44 -19.65
CA GLU A 175 -21.62 -21.31 -20.60
C GLU A 175 -21.85 -19.95 -19.92
N GLN A 176 -22.84 -19.85 -19.02
CA GLN A 176 -23.17 -18.61 -18.30
C GLN A 176 -22.05 -18.15 -17.38
N VAL A 177 -21.20 -19.05 -16.89
CA VAL A 177 -20.08 -18.71 -16.03
C VAL A 177 -18.73 -18.67 -16.75
N GLY A 178 -18.74 -18.76 -18.09
CA GLY A 178 -17.54 -18.55 -18.92
C GLY A 178 -16.72 -19.80 -19.22
N TYR A 179 -17.39 -20.97 -19.39
CA TYR A 179 -16.78 -22.21 -19.88
C TYR A 179 -17.45 -22.66 -21.18
N ASN A 180 -16.65 -23.00 -22.19
CA ASN A 180 -17.14 -23.48 -23.49
C ASN A 180 -17.73 -24.88 -23.46
N SER A 181 -17.46 -25.65 -22.42
CA SER A 181 -18.03 -27.00 -22.28
C SER A 181 -18.10 -27.44 -20.82
N SER A 182 -19.07 -28.27 -20.50
CA SER A 182 -19.24 -28.87 -19.19
C SER A 182 -18.09 -29.79 -18.77
N GLN A 183 -17.25 -30.26 -19.71
CA GLN A 183 -16.13 -31.16 -19.41
C GLN A 183 -15.04 -30.53 -18.52
N TYR A 184 -14.92 -29.19 -18.56
CA TYR A 184 -13.98 -28.44 -17.69
C TYR A 184 -14.64 -27.92 -16.42
N PHE A 185 -15.94 -28.13 -16.27
CA PHE A 185 -16.75 -27.63 -15.15
C PHE A 185 -16.98 -28.68 -14.06
N ALA A 186 -16.75 -29.98 -14.35
CA ALA A 186 -17.05 -31.10 -13.45
C ALA A 186 -15.93 -31.42 -12.45
#